data_1dc95c3266ae3e18d41ce443d1d814d8
#
_entry.id   1dc95c3266ae3e18d41ce443d1d814d8
#
_cell.length_a   1.000
_cell.length_b   1.000
_cell.length_c   1.000
_cell.angle_alpha   90.00
_cell.angle_beta   90.00
_cell.angle_gamma   90.00
#
_symmetry.space_group_name_H-M   'P 1'
#
loop_
_entity.id
_entity.type
_entity.pdbx_description
1 polymer ?
#
loop_
_entity_poly.entity_id
_entity_poly.type
_entity_poly.pdbx_seq_one_letter_code
_entity_poly.pdbx_strand_id
1 'polypeptide(L)'
;MLEHYHSINSVCAQKVRIALKEKGLEVKEHLLTLRGDQHDPAYRKLNPNGVVPTLVHDGKPIIESSLILYYLDDAFPEPPLMLREPLLRHRARMYNKLVDEYVHNLHDLDLRHGVSAEFYENAARGLACRSQQDAAQAARRI
;
A
#
# COMPACT_ATOMS: atom_id res chain seq x y z
N MET A 1 9.71 -19.78 -0.02
CA MET A 1 9.94 -19.02 1.25
C MET A 1 9.73 -17.53 0.96
N LEU A 2 8.98 -16.84 1.83
CA LEU A 2 8.75 -15.40 1.71
C LEU A 2 9.74 -14.62 2.59
N GLU A 3 10.26 -13.51 2.07
CA GLU A 3 11.07 -12.54 2.80
C GLU A 3 10.53 -11.14 2.53
N HIS A 4 10.44 -10.31 3.56
CA HIS A 4 9.89 -8.97 3.47
C HIS A 4 10.88 -7.92 3.97
N TYR A 5 11.37 -7.11 3.07
CA TYR A 5 12.24 -5.97 3.37
C TYR A 5 11.38 -4.74 3.57
N HIS A 6 11.42 -4.17 4.76
CA HIS A 6 10.50 -3.09 5.15
C HIS A 6 11.11 -2.13 6.17
N SER A 7 10.42 -1.02 6.40
CA SER A 7 10.66 -0.11 7.53
C SER A 7 9.38 0.08 8.33
N ILE A 8 9.52 0.20 9.66
CA ILE A 8 8.37 0.40 10.56
C ILE A 8 7.60 1.67 10.19
N ASN A 9 8.33 2.74 9.85
CA ASN A 9 7.76 4.05 9.56
C ASN A 9 7.25 4.21 8.12
N SER A 10 7.44 3.21 7.25
CA SER A 10 6.96 3.27 5.88
C SER A 10 5.48 2.88 5.79
N VAL A 11 4.64 3.81 5.35
CA VAL A 11 3.21 3.58 5.08
C VAL A 11 3.02 2.53 3.97
N CYS A 12 3.85 2.58 2.92
CA CYS A 12 3.82 1.58 1.85
C CYS A 12 4.15 0.18 2.36
N ALA A 13 5.15 0.05 3.24
CA ALA A 13 5.50 -1.23 3.85
C ALA A 13 4.42 -1.72 4.82
N GLN A 14 3.71 -0.80 5.49
CA GLN A 14 2.61 -1.14 6.38
C GLN A 14 1.47 -1.85 5.63
N LYS A 15 1.13 -1.42 4.41
CA LYS A 15 0.13 -2.10 3.57
C LYS A 15 0.49 -3.58 3.40
N VAL A 16 1.75 -3.86 3.05
CA VAL A 16 2.23 -5.23 2.83
C VAL A 16 2.22 -6.05 4.11
N ARG A 17 2.66 -5.47 5.25
CA ARG A 17 2.59 -6.15 6.56
C ARG A 17 1.17 -6.56 6.92
N ILE A 18 0.19 -5.67 6.70
CA ILE A 18 -1.23 -5.97 6.95
C ILE A 18 -1.67 -7.13 6.07
N ALA A 19 -1.39 -7.08 4.77
CA ALA A 19 -1.79 -8.12 3.83
C ALA A 19 -1.18 -9.50 4.17
N LEU A 20 0.10 -9.54 4.50
CA LEU A 20 0.79 -10.76 4.93
C LEU A 20 0.12 -11.36 6.17
N LYS A 21 -0.22 -10.50 7.14
CA LYS A 21 -0.89 -10.91 8.38
C LYS A 21 -2.32 -11.39 8.15
N GLU A 22 -3.11 -10.68 7.35
CA GLU A 22 -4.49 -11.08 7.01
C GLU A 22 -4.54 -12.42 6.27
N LYS A 23 -3.52 -12.71 5.43
CA LYS A 23 -3.38 -14.00 4.75
C LYS A 23 -2.77 -15.10 5.63
N GLY A 24 -2.33 -14.78 6.85
CA GLY A 24 -1.69 -15.74 7.74
C GLY A 24 -0.36 -16.29 7.20
N LEU A 25 0.33 -15.53 6.36
CA LEU A 25 1.57 -15.96 5.72
C LEU A 25 2.76 -15.74 6.63
N GLU A 26 3.55 -16.80 6.84
CA GLU A 26 4.85 -16.69 7.51
C GLU A 26 5.86 -16.04 6.57
N VAL A 27 6.57 -15.07 7.08
CA VAL A 27 7.55 -14.29 6.32
C VAL A 27 8.77 -14.00 7.17
N LYS A 28 9.95 -14.12 6.59
CA LYS A 28 11.19 -13.65 7.20
C LYS A 28 11.29 -12.14 7.01
N GLU A 29 11.30 -11.39 8.12
CA GLU A 29 11.37 -9.93 8.08
C GLU A 29 12.81 -9.43 8.07
N HIS A 30 13.07 -8.42 7.22
CA HIS A 30 14.30 -7.67 7.12
C HIS A 30 14.00 -6.18 7.33
N LEU A 31 14.36 -5.69 8.50
CA LEU A 31 14.08 -4.30 8.88
C LEU A 31 15.16 -3.36 8.36
N LEU A 32 14.75 -2.36 7.58
CA LEU A 32 15.59 -1.25 7.13
C LEU A 32 15.28 0.01 7.95
N THR A 33 16.32 0.78 8.26
CA THR A 33 16.21 2.04 9.01
C THR A 33 15.84 3.22 8.14
N LEU A 34 16.03 3.14 6.83
CA LEU A 34 15.93 4.21 5.83
C LEU A 34 16.90 5.38 6.10
N ARG A 35 18.03 5.08 6.73
CA ARG A 35 19.11 6.04 6.98
C ARG A 35 20.34 5.83 6.09
N GLY A 36 20.12 5.22 4.91
CA GLY A 36 21.17 4.90 3.94
C GLY A 36 21.24 3.41 3.59
N ASP A 37 20.79 2.53 4.47
CA ASP A 37 20.78 1.07 4.27
C ASP A 37 19.91 0.62 3.08
N GLN A 38 18.91 1.41 2.69
CA GLN A 38 18.14 1.20 1.45
C GLN A 38 18.99 1.41 0.18
N HIS A 39 20.16 2.02 0.29
CA HIS A 39 21.09 2.25 -0.80
C HIS A 39 22.25 1.26 -0.82
N ASP A 40 22.29 0.31 0.12
CA ASP A 40 23.27 -0.76 0.13
C ASP A 40 23.25 -1.52 -1.21
N PRO A 41 24.41 -1.79 -1.84
CA PRO A 41 24.49 -2.51 -3.11
C PRO A 41 23.81 -3.89 -3.08
N ALA A 42 23.81 -4.58 -1.93
CA ALA A 42 23.13 -5.85 -1.80
C ALA A 42 21.60 -5.69 -1.86
N TYR A 43 21.03 -4.67 -1.19
CA TYR A 43 19.62 -4.38 -1.25
C TYR A 43 19.20 -3.83 -2.63
N ARG A 44 20.00 -2.97 -3.26
CA ARG A 44 19.69 -2.42 -4.59
C ARG A 44 19.67 -3.47 -5.70
N LYS A 45 20.26 -4.66 -5.50
CA LYS A 45 20.07 -5.81 -6.41
C LYS A 45 18.65 -6.37 -6.33
N LEU A 46 17.99 -6.26 -5.18
CA LEU A 46 16.60 -6.68 -5.00
C LEU A 46 15.62 -5.57 -5.43
N ASN A 47 15.92 -4.33 -5.07
CA ASN A 47 15.11 -3.16 -5.46
C ASN A 47 16.01 -2.02 -5.95
N PRO A 48 16.16 -1.87 -7.28
CA PRO A 48 16.98 -0.80 -7.87
C PRO A 48 16.56 0.61 -7.47
N ASN A 49 15.27 0.81 -7.11
CA ASN A 49 14.75 2.10 -6.67
C ASN A 49 15.28 2.52 -5.27
N GLY A 50 15.82 1.57 -4.48
CA GLY A 50 16.33 1.85 -3.14
C GLY A 50 15.23 2.33 -2.18
N VAL A 51 14.03 1.77 -2.29
CA VAL A 51 12.87 2.07 -1.44
C VAL A 51 12.28 0.80 -0.86
N VAL A 52 11.43 0.93 0.15
CA VAL A 52 10.66 -0.17 0.74
C VAL A 52 9.17 0.03 0.46
N PRO A 53 8.39 -1.06 0.43
CA PRO A 53 8.72 -2.46 0.66
C PRO A 53 9.32 -3.18 -0.55
N THR A 54 10.01 -4.29 -0.28
CA THR A 54 10.32 -5.33 -1.26
C THR A 54 9.92 -6.68 -0.68
N LEU A 55 9.12 -7.43 -1.40
CA LEU A 55 8.83 -8.82 -1.09
C LEU A 55 9.74 -9.71 -1.94
N VAL A 56 10.32 -10.75 -1.34
CA VAL A 56 11.07 -11.76 -2.08
C VAL A 56 10.35 -13.09 -1.90
N HIS A 57 9.99 -13.74 -3.00
CA HIS A 57 9.39 -15.07 -3.00
C HIS A 57 10.30 -16.03 -3.77
N ASP A 58 10.85 -17.01 -3.05
CA ASP A 58 11.79 -18.00 -3.59
C ASP A 58 12.95 -17.35 -4.38
N GLY A 59 13.55 -16.32 -3.78
CA GLY A 59 14.67 -15.58 -4.34
C GLY A 59 14.31 -14.55 -5.43
N LYS A 60 13.03 -14.42 -5.80
CA LYS A 60 12.56 -13.47 -6.82
C LYS A 60 11.98 -12.23 -6.16
N PRO A 61 12.55 -11.04 -6.39
CA PRO A 61 12.04 -9.81 -5.81
C PRO A 61 10.75 -9.33 -6.52
N ILE A 62 9.80 -8.88 -5.74
CA ILE A 62 8.57 -8.21 -6.15
C ILE A 62 8.57 -6.84 -5.47
N ILE A 63 8.50 -5.78 -6.26
CA ILE A 63 8.55 -4.40 -5.81
C ILE A 63 7.21 -3.70 -6.07
N GLU A 64 7.07 -2.47 -5.58
CA GLU A 64 5.85 -1.67 -5.61
C GLU A 64 4.74 -2.24 -4.71
N SER A 65 4.47 -1.52 -3.61
CA SER A 65 3.59 -2.02 -2.53
C SER A 65 2.22 -2.49 -3.02
N SER A 66 1.61 -1.78 -3.95
CA SER A 66 0.29 -2.14 -4.51
C SER A 66 0.36 -3.36 -5.41
N LEU A 67 1.45 -3.52 -6.17
CA LEU A 67 1.68 -4.72 -6.99
C LEU A 67 2.00 -5.93 -6.11
N ILE A 68 2.70 -5.73 -5.00
CA ILE A 68 2.92 -6.79 -4.00
C ILE A 68 1.57 -7.30 -3.45
N LEU A 69 0.61 -6.41 -3.16
CA LEU A 69 -0.72 -6.82 -2.70
C LEU A 69 -1.44 -7.70 -3.73
N TYR A 70 -1.40 -7.31 -5.00
CA TYR A 70 -2.00 -8.10 -6.07
C TYR A 70 -1.30 -9.44 -6.25
N TYR A 71 0.03 -9.45 -6.21
CA TYR A 71 0.81 -10.68 -6.27
C TYR A 71 0.46 -11.64 -5.13
N LEU A 72 0.35 -11.13 -3.89
CA LEU A 72 -0.03 -11.95 -2.73
C LEU A 72 -1.43 -12.55 -2.89
N ASP A 73 -2.35 -11.82 -3.50
CA ASP A 73 -3.71 -12.33 -3.71
C ASP A 73 -3.77 -13.38 -4.82
N ASP A 74 -2.95 -13.23 -5.86
CA ASP A 74 -2.85 -14.18 -6.97
C ASP A 74 -2.08 -15.46 -6.56
N ALA A 75 -0.95 -15.30 -5.85
CA ALA A 75 -0.08 -16.42 -5.45
C ALA A 75 -0.63 -17.21 -4.24
N PHE A 76 -1.40 -16.58 -3.40
CA PHE A 76 -2.02 -17.14 -2.19
C PHE A 76 -3.50 -16.75 -2.15
N PRO A 77 -4.37 -17.40 -2.93
CA PRO A 77 -5.74 -16.92 -3.15
C PRO A 77 -6.63 -16.97 -1.90
N GLU A 78 -6.28 -17.74 -0.88
CA GLU A 78 -7.06 -17.84 0.35
C GLU A 78 -6.30 -17.33 1.60
N PRO A 79 -6.94 -16.53 2.44
CA PRO A 79 -8.20 -15.83 2.19
C PRO A 79 -8.03 -14.71 1.15
N PRO A 80 -9.05 -14.43 0.31
CA PRO A 80 -8.97 -13.39 -0.70
C PRO A 80 -8.99 -12.00 -0.05
N LEU A 81 -8.09 -11.11 -0.47
CA LEU A 81 -8.09 -9.70 -0.08
C LEU A 81 -8.84 -8.83 -1.10
N MET A 82 -8.90 -9.30 -2.34
CA MET A 82 -9.57 -8.57 -3.41
C MET A 82 -10.99 -9.09 -3.65
N LEU A 83 -11.90 -8.16 -3.88
CA LEU A 83 -13.31 -8.46 -4.15
C LEU A 83 -13.47 -9.25 -5.46
N ARG A 84 -14.39 -10.23 -5.48
CA ARG A 84 -14.61 -11.10 -6.66
C ARG A 84 -15.39 -10.37 -7.76
N GLU A 85 -16.34 -9.52 -7.39
CA GLU A 85 -17.17 -8.78 -8.34
C GLU A 85 -16.31 -7.75 -9.09
N PRO A 86 -16.31 -7.71 -10.45
CA PRO A 86 -15.38 -6.90 -11.24
C PRO A 86 -15.49 -5.40 -10.99
N LEU A 87 -16.70 -4.85 -10.84
CA LEU A 87 -16.90 -3.42 -10.61
C LEU A 87 -16.40 -3.00 -9.23
N LEU A 88 -16.67 -3.81 -8.20
CA LEU A 88 -16.16 -3.54 -6.85
C LEU A 88 -14.64 -3.68 -6.79
N ARG A 89 -14.07 -4.65 -7.51
CA ARG A 89 -12.62 -4.80 -7.67
C ARG A 89 -12.01 -3.60 -8.36
N HIS A 90 -12.64 -3.08 -9.42
CA HIS A 90 -12.21 -1.86 -10.08
C HIS A 90 -12.21 -0.67 -9.10
N ARG A 91 -13.27 -0.50 -8.32
CA ARG A 91 -13.36 0.57 -7.31
C ARG A 91 -12.25 0.45 -6.25
N ALA A 92 -11.99 -0.75 -5.74
CA ALA A 92 -10.91 -0.99 -4.78
C ALA A 92 -9.54 -0.61 -5.37
N ARG A 93 -9.26 -0.99 -6.62
CA ARG A 93 -8.02 -0.62 -7.34
C ARG A 93 -7.93 0.89 -7.58
N MET A 94 -9.04 1.54 -7.89
CA MET A 94 -9.09 3.00 -8.05
C MET A 94 -8.76 3.71 -6.74
N TYR A 95 -9.31 3.28 -5.59
CA TYR A 95 -8.94 3.85 -4.29
C TYR A 95 -7.46 3.65 -3.97
N ASN A 96 -6.94 2.45 -4.23
CA ASN A 96 -5.52 2.17 -4.02
C ASN A 96 -4.64 3.11 -4.86
N LYS A 97 -4.97 3.29 -6.13
CA LYS A 97 -4.27 4.22 -7.03
C LYS A 97 -4.36 5.68 -6.55
N LEU A 98 -5.53 6.12 -6.09
CA LEU A 98 -5.70 7.46 -5.54
C LEU A 98 -4.82 7.68 -4.30
N VAL A 99 -4.74 6.70 -3.40
CA VAL A 99 -3.87 6.78 -2.22
C VAL A 99 -2.40 6.84 -2.64
N ASP A 100 -1.97 5.98 -3.57
CA ASP A 100 -0.57 5.92 -3.99
C ASP A 100 -0.12 7.19 -4.73
N GLU A 101 -0.96 7.74 -5.62
CA GLU A 101 -0.57 8.87 -6.47
C GLU A 101 -0.80 10.25 -5.84
N TYR A 102 -1.83 10.37 -5.01
CA TYR A 102 -2.21 11.68 -4.47
C TYR A 102 -1.92 11.78 -2.97
N VAL A 103 -2.37 10.83 -2.15
CA VAL A 103 -2.24 10.95 -0.70
C VAL A 103 -0.79 10.72 -0.26
N HIS A 104 -0.12 9.71 -0.84
CA HIS A 104 1.27 9.39 -0.48
C HIS A 104 2.23 10.50 -0.94
N ASN A 105 2.06 11.01 -2.15
CA ASN A 105 2.87 12.14 -2.65
C ASN A 105 2.66 13.42 -1.84
N LEU A 106 1.44 13.66 -1.33
CA LEU A 106 1.16 14.79 -0.45
C LEU A 106 1.87 14.67 0.90
N HIS A 107 1.93 13.45 1.45
CA HIS A 107 2.68 13.19 2.68
C HIS A 107 4.18 13.49 2.50
N ASP A 108 4.76 13.11 1.37
CA ASP A 108 6.14 13.44 1.03
C ASP A 108 6.36 14.94 0.82
N LEU A 109 5.39 15.64 0.24
CA LEU A 109 5.42 17.09 0.08
C LEU A 109 5.30 17.82 1.43
N ASP A 110 4.44 17.33 2.32
CA ASP A 110 4.27 17.90 3.67
C ASP A 110 5.55 17.81 4.50
N LEU A 111 6.21 16.65 4.46
CA LEU A 111 7.50 16.47 5.14
C LEU A 111 8.62 17.37 4.58
N ARG A 112 8.53 17.77 3.30
CA ARG A 112 9.54 18.62 2.63
C ARG A 112 9.19 20.09 2.63
N HIS A 113 7.90 20.45 2.63
CA HIS A 113 7.42 21.82 2.37
C HIS A 113 6.40 22.36 3.38
N GLY A 114 6.05 21.60 4.43
CA GLY A 114 5.19 22.08 5.51
C GLY A 114 3.76 22.41 5.05
N VAL A 115 3.12 21.51 4.33
CA VAL A 115 1.70 21.66 3.93
C VAL A 115 0.82 21.71 5.19
N SER A 116 -0.11 22.66 5.25
CA SER A 116 -0.89 22.94 6.45
C SER A 116 -1.87 21.82 6.81
N ALA A 117 -2.12 21.63 8.11
CA ALA A 117 -3.15 20.72 8.63
C ALA A 117 -4.54 20.95 7.98
N GLU A 118 -4.84 22.19 7.61
CA GLU A 118 -6.06 22.60 6.92
C GLU A 118 -6.26 21.90 5.57
N PHE A 119 -5.18 21.62 4.84
CA PHE A 119 -5.25 20.88 3.58
C PHE A 119 -5.73 19.44 3.82
N TYR A 120 -5.20 18.74 4.82
CA TYR A 120 -5.62 17.38 5.16
C TYR A 120 -7.06 17.33 5.66
N GLU A 121 -7.49 18.31 6.45
CA GLU A 121 -8.87 18.41 6.89
C GLU A 121 -9.85 18.64 5.74
N ASN A 122 -9.48 19.45 4.74
CA ASN A 122 -10.28 19.68 3.56
C ASN A 122 -10.38 18.45 2.66
N ALA A 123 -9.27 17.72 2.48
CA ALA A 123 -9.25 16.45 1.75
C ALA A 123 -10.10 15.37 2.44
N ALA A 124 -9.99 15.25 3.76
CA ALA A 124 -10.79 14.32 4.56
C ALA A 124 -12.28 14.66 4.52
N ARG A 125 -12.66 15.94 4.61
CA ARG A 125 -14.05 16.41 4.47
C ARG A 125 -14.61 16.10 3.08
N GLY A 126 -13.84 16.28 2.02
CA GLY A 126 -14.24 15.95 0.64
C GLY A 126 -14.51 14.46 0.43
N LEU A 127 -13.73 13.58 1.07
CA LEU A 127 -13.92 12.14 1.01
C LEU A 127 -15.15 11.70 1.83
N ALA A 128 -15.35 12.27 3.02
CA ALA A 128 -16.51 11.99 3.87
C ALA A 128 -17.82 12.44 3.22
N CYS A 129 -17.84 13.60 2.55
CA CYS A 129 -19.00 14.11 1.84
C CYS A 129 -19.44 13.21 0.69
N ARG A 130 -18.49 12.66 -0.09
CA ARG A 130 -18.80 11.71 -1.18
C ARG A 130 -19.33 10.39 -0.66
N SER A 131 -18.77 9.85 0.40
CA SER A 131 -19.24 8.60 1.00
C SER A 131 -20.67 8.72 1.53
N GLN A 132 -21.04 9.85 2.11
CA GLN A 132 -22.43 10.11 2.56
C GLN A 132 -23.41 10.27 1.40
N GLN A 133 -23.00 10.92 0.30
CA GLN A 133 -23.83 11.06 -0.89
C GLN A 133 -24.05 9.70 -1.58
N ASP A 134 -23.01 8.87 -1.68
CA ASP A 134 -23.09 7.52 -2.26
C ASP A 134 -23.98 6.61 -1.42
N ALA A 135 -23.87 6.68 -0.08
CA ALA A 135 -24.74 5.93 0.84
C ALA A 135 -26.21 6.37 0.74
N ALA A 136 -26.47 7.68 0.67
CA ALA A 136 -27.83 8.22 0.50
C ALA A 136 -28.44 7.86 -0.86
N GLN A 137 -27.64 7.78 -1.91
CA GLN A 137 -28.07 7.38 -3.25
C GLN A 137 -28.33 5.87 -3.35
N ALA A 138 -27.56 5.04 -2.64
CA ALA A 138 -27.79 3.61 -2.54
C ALA A 138 -29.10 3.30 -1.77
N ALA A 139 -29.38 4.03 -0.68
CA ALA A 139 -30.60 3.88 0.12
C ALA A 139 -31.90 4.26 -0.63
N ARG A 140 -31.81 5.07 -1.70
CA ARG A 140 -32.97 5.47 -2.52
C ARG A 140 -33.29 4.48 -3.65
N ARG A 141 -32.49 3.43 -3.83
CA ARG A 141 -32.64 2.38 -4.88
C ARG A 141 -33.21 1.08 -4.37
N ILE A 142 -33.56 1.02 -3.09
CA ILE A 142 -34.28 -0.08 -2.43
C ILE A 142 -35.74 0.39 -2.19
#